data_29ccafd477faf6323d84b5514f773c9c
#
_entry.id   29ccafd477faf6323d84b5514f773c9c
#
_cell.length_a   1.000
_cell.length_b   1.000
_cell.length_c   1.000
_cell.angle_alpha   90.00
_cell.angle_beta   90.00
_cell.angle_gamma   90.00
#
_symmetry.space_group_name_H-M   'P 1'
#
loop_
_entity.id
_entity.type
_entity.pdbx_description
1 polymer ?
#
loop_
_entity_poly.entity_id
_entity_poly.type
_entity_poly.pdbx_seq_one_letter_code
_entity_poly.pdbx_strand_id
1 'polypeptide(L)'
;MSNNNDKYAINTVGITQKDNVVNVSVSTSEKAEELSDELISKGFEKKSFDIIVDEMRPTPAATYARPGDRVYTWTGGTRGSHIATIGFNAKNSSGKNGFVTAEHALWYEKNLGIYEYDCSSVSNCTASKSTDSCFVPFNSGITGLTGLINNSGLYGNTTYKLTASYNASADLEGVTLTGFGKTSKKYTGVVLRTSVSYSLTGGDGTLITDALEMKTAYKKPAGGDSGGTVAKIKDASVTPQTAILAGILSATSDYTSTSGNYTLAYVPKVKNITTALNVTFYGGSN
;
A
#
# COMPACT_ATOMS: atom_id res chain seq x y z
N MET A 1 22.31 -24.39 13.23
CA MET A 1 21.81 -25.47 12.36
C MET A 1 22.07 -25.04 10.94
N SER A 2 22.96 -25.67 10.19
CA SER A 2 23.19 -25.37 8.78
C SER A 2 21.92 -25.76 8.01
N ASN A 3 21.43 -24.87 7.15
CA ASN A 3 20.24 -25.06 6.35
C ASN A 3 20.49 -26.20 5.33
N ASN A 4 20.06 -27.41 5.64
CA ASN A 4 20.11 -28.55 4.70
C ASN A 4 19.07 -28.38 3.54
N ASN A 5 18.25 -27.33 3.58
CA ASN A 5 17.24 -27.07 2.55
C ASN A 5 17.85 -26.91 1.16
N ASP A 6 19.06 -26.30 1.09
CA ASP A 6 19.74 -26.08 -0.21
C ASP A 6 20.36 -27.38 -0.76
N LYS A 7 20.81 -28.31 0.12
CA LYS A 7 21.44 -29.57 -0.31
C LYS A 7 20.47 -30.45 -1.11
N TYR A 8 19.23 -30.56 -0.65
CA TYR A 8 18.20 -31.42 -1.28
C TYR A 8 17.19 -30.65 -2.10
N ALA A 9 17.37 -29.34 -2.28
CA ALA A 9 16.41 -28.48 -2.99
C ALA A 9 14.96 -28.64 -2.46
N ILE A 10 14.82 -28.67 -1.13
CA ILE A 10 13.53 -28.85 -0.46
C ILE A 10 12.65 -27.61 -0.71
N ASN A 11 11.46 -27.82 -1.23
CA ASN A 11 10.46 -26.80 -1.50
C ASN A 11 9.47 -26.66 -0.34
N THR A 12 8.94 -27.76 0.16
CA THR A 12 7.99 -27.78 1.29
C THR A 12 8.20 -28.97 2.21
N VAL A 13 7.84 -28.80 3.50
CA VAL A 13 7.77 -29.89 4.47
C VAL A 13 6.46 -29.76 5.24
N GLY A 14 5.72 -30.83 5.36
CA GLY A 14 4.47 -30.87 6.09
C GLY A 14 4.24 -32.25 6.74
N ILE A 15 3.23 -32.34 7.63
CA ILE A 15 2.83 -33.58 8.27
C ILE A 15 1.36 -33.85 7.95
N THR A 16 1.10 -35.03 7.37
CA THR A 16 -0.29 -35.51 7.23
C THR A 16 -0.69 -36.18 8.53
N GLN A 17 -1.43 -35.48 9.38
CA GLN A 17 -1.81 -35.94 10.72
C GLN A 17 -2.61 -37.26 10.70
N LYS A 18 -3.44 -37.46 9.67
CA LYS A 18 -4.27 -38.68 9.55
C LYS A 18 -3.41 -39.94 9.41
N ASP A 19 -2.29 -39.84 8.68
CA ASP A 19 -1.45 -40.97 8.31
C ASP A 19 -0.13 -40.99 9.08
N ASN A 20 0.11 -39.92 9.86
CA ASN A 20 1.36 -39.70 10.60
C ASN A 20 2.61 -39.79 9.70
N VAL A 21 2.50 -39.21 8.50
CA VAL A 21 3.55 -39.21 7.47
C VAL A 21 4.09 -37.81 7.28
N VAL A 22 5.41 -37.69 7.22
CA VAL A 22 6.10 -36.43 6.84
C VAL A 22 6.15 -36.35 5.33
N ASN A 23 5.49 -35.33 4.75
CA ASN A 23 5.56 -35.05 3.32
C ASN A 23 6.65 -34.02 3.05
N VAL A 24 7.54 -34.34 2.14
CA VAL A 24 8.63 -33.44 1.70
C VAL A 24 8.53 -33.27 0.20
N SER A 25 8.45 -32.03 -0.30
CA SER A 25 8.60 -31.82 -1.73
C SER A 25 9.99 -31.31 -2.08
N VAL A 26 10.53 -31.81 -3.17
CA VAL A 26 11.87 -31.49 -3.69
C VAL A 26 11.79 -31.16 -5.19
N SER A 27 12.77 -30.41 -5.69
CA SER A 27 12.72 -29.89 -7.07
C SER A 27 12.99 -30.91 -8.16
N THR A 28 13.64 -32.02 -7.88
CA THR A 28 14.01 -33.02 -8.90
C THR A 28 13.93 -34.45 -8.36
N SER A 29 13.76 -35.42 -9.26
CA SER A 29 13.76 -36.85 -8.91
C SER A 29 15.09 -37.28 -8.30
N GLU A 30 16.21 -36.78 -8.79
CA GLU A 30 17.54 -37.06 -8.25
C GLU A 30 17.65 -36.64 -6.78
N LYS A 31 17.12 -35.44 -6.44
CA LYS A 31 17.09 -34.95 -5.07
C LYS A 31 16.14 -35.74 -4.16
N ALA A 32 15.04 -36.26 -4.74
CA ALA A 32 14.14 -37.14 -4.02
C ALA A 32 14.80 -38.46 -3.62
N GLU A 33 15.59 -39.07 -4.55
CA GLU A 33 16.36 -40.29 -4.27
C GLU A 33 17.43 -40.03 -3.21
N GLU A 34 18.28 -39.00 -3.37
CA GLU A 34 19.29 -38.62 -2.39
C GLU A 34 18.70 -38.39 -0.98
N LEU A 35 17.60 -37.70 -0.88
CA LEU A 35 16.95 -37.45 0.41
C LEU A 35 16.36 -38.73 1.02
N SER A 36 15.73 -39.57 0.19
CA SER A 36 15.17 -40.86 0.62
C SER A 36 16.24 -41.74 1.21
N ASP A 37 17.40 -41.90 0.52
CA ASP A 37 18.51 -42.72 0.94
C ASP A 37 19.12 -42.20 2.24
N GLU A 38 19.25 -40.87 2.38
CA GLU A 38 19.76 -40.28 3.62
C GLU A 38 18.80 -40.53 4.80
N LEU A 39 17.50 -40.36 4.61
CA LEU A 39 16.51 -40.60 5.68
C LEU A 39 16.55 -42.07 6.12
N ILE A 40 16.58 -43.00 5.17
CA ILE A 40 16.70 -44.45 5.48
C ILE A 40 18.01 -44.75 6.21
N SER A 41 19.14 -44.17 5.76
CA SER A 41 20.44 -44.36 6.42
C SER A 41 20.48 -43.87 7.86
N LYS A 42 19.64 -42.89 8.19
CA LYS A 42 19.45 -42.35 9.54
C LYS A 42 18.44 -43.12 10.39
N GLY A 43 17.88 -44.19 9.85
CA GLY A 43 16.99 -45.10 10.58
C GLY A 43 15.50 -44.72 10.48
N PHE A 44 15.10 -43.79 9.59
CA PHE A 44 13.71 -43.54 9.35
C PHE A 44 13.10 -44.66 8.50
N GLU A 45 11.93 -45.16 8.89
CA GLU A 45 11.22 -46.14 8.10
C GLU A 45 10.61 -45.48 6.84
N LYS A 46 10.71 -46.11 5.69
CA LYS A 46 10.21 -45.60 4.42
C LYS A 46 8.71 -45.20 4.45
N LYS A 47 7.92 -45.84 5.31
CA LYS A 47 6.48 -45.52 5.48
C LYS A 47 6.21 -44.25 6.32
N SER A 48 7.26 -43.72 6.98
CA SER A 48 7.11 -42.53 7.84
C SER A 48 7.27 -41.19 7.08
N PHE A 49 7.68 -41.26 5.83
CA PHE A 49 7.83 -40.06 4.98
C PHE A 49 7.36 -40.35 3.54
N ASP A 50 6.92 -39.30 2.88
CA ASP A 50 6.58 -39.29 1.46
C ASP A 50 7.33 -38.13 0.78
N ILE A 51 8.08 -38.44 -0.28
CA ILE A 51 8.87 -37.45 -1.01
C ILE A 51 8.25 -37.25 -2.38
N ILE A 52 7.76 -36.03 -2.59
CA ILE A 52 7.07 -35.63 -3.80
C ILE A 52 8.04 -34.78 -4.63
N VAL A 53 8.15 -35.09 -5.92
CA VAL A 53 8.87 -34.23 -6.87
C VAL A 53 7.93 -33.12 -7.31
N ASP A 54 8.29 -31.87 -6.95
CA ASP A 54 7.59 -30.66 -7.35
C ASP A 54 8.63 -29.67 -7.87
N GLU A 55 8.67 -29.49 -9.17
CA GLU A 55 9.63 -28.60 -9.82
C GLU A 55 9.39 -27.13 -9.47
N MET A 56 8.19 -26.81 -8.99
CA MET A 56 7.83 -25.45 -8.63
C MET A 56 8.07 -25.20 -7.15
N ARG A 57 9.10 -24.44 -6.84
CA ARG A 57 9.23 -23.87 -5.50
C ARG A 57 8.01 -23.00 -5.22
N PRO A 58 7.40 -23.07 -4.03
CA PRO A 58 6.38 -22.11 -3.64
C PRO A 58 6.96 -20.71 -3.78
N THR A 59 6.48 -19.96 -4.76
CA THR A 59 6.79 -18.55 -4.85
C THR A 59 5.87 -17.79 -3.90
N PRO A 60 6.37 -16.77 -3.20
CA PRO A 60 5.49 -15.90 -2.44
C PRO A 60 4.34 -15.46 -3.35
N ALA A 61 3.12 -15.56 -2.87
CA ALA A 61 1.97 -15.02 -3.60
C ALA A 61 2.28 -13.57 -3.96
N ALA A 62 2.00 -13.16 -5.22
CA ALA A 62 2.32 -11.83 -5.70
C ALA A 62 1.80 -10.79 -4.70
N THR A 63 2.72 -10.00 -4.13
CA THR A 63 2.35 -8.95 -3.18
C THR A 63 1.98 -7.72 -3.97
N TYR A 64 0.74 -7.31 -3.82
CA TYR A 64 0.22 -6.09 -4.41
C TYR A 64 0.28 -4.95 -3.41
N ALA A 65 0.85 -3.83 -3.82
CA ALA A 65 0.64 -2.56 -3.13
C ALA A 65 -0.80 -2.09 -3.37
N ARG A 66 -1.49 -1.73 -2.31
CA ARG A 66 -2.88 -1.26 -2.38
C ARG A 66 -2.99 0.16 -1.86
N PRO A 67 -3.69 1.06 -2.55
CA PRO A 67 -4.13 2.30 -1.93
C PRO A 67 -4.76 2.02 -0.56
N GLY A 68 -4.40 2.78 0.47
CA GLY A 68 -4.80 2.52 1.85
C GLY A 68 -3.91 1.57 2.66
N ASP A 69 -2.89 0.97 2.08
CA ASP A 69 -1.88 0.19 2.82
C ASP A 69 -0.97 1.10 3.66
N ARG A 70 -0.43 0.54 4.73
CA ARG A 70 0.52 1.23 5.62
C ARG A 70 1.89 1.36 4.96
N VAL A 71 2.48 2.54 5.12
CA VAL A 71 3.89 2.78 4.87
C VAL A 71 4.63 2.77 6.21
N TYR A 72 5.71 2.05 6.27
CA TYR A 72 6.53 1.86 7.48
C TYR A 72 7.92 2.42 7.28
N THR A 73 8.56 2.78 8.38
CA THR A 73 10.01 2.89 8.41
C THR A 73 10.63 1.51 8.23
N TRP A 74 11.79 1.45 7.58
CA TRP A 74 12.50 0.20 7.33
C TRP A 74 13.95 0.31 7.77
N THR A 75 14.38 -0.51 8.73
CA THR A 75 15.73 -0.45 9.29
C THR A 75 16.31 -1.85 9.45
N GLY A 76 17.46 -2.10 8.81
CA GLY A 76 18.20 -3.35 8.96
C GLY A 76 17.40 -4.63 8.62
N GLY A 77 16.51 -4.56 7.61
CA GLY A 77 15.65 -5.68 7.23
C GLY A 77 14.41 -5.85 8.13
N THR A 78 14.17 -4.92 9.05
CA THR A 78 13.06 -5.00 10.00
C THR A 78 12.08 -3.84 9.79
N ARG A 79 10.78 -4.17 9.87
CA ARG A 79 9.69 -3.19 9.83
C ARG A 79 9.62 -2.42 11.14
N GLY A 80 9.66 -1.10 11.03
CA GLY A 80 9.50 -0.17 12.15
C GLY A 80 8.09 0.40 12.30
N SER A 81 8.00 1.67 12.69
CA SER A 81 6.73 2.35 12.94
C SER A 81 5.96 2.62 11.64
N HIS A 82 4.63 2.62 11.74
CA HIS A 82 3.74 3.12 10.70
C HIS A 82 3.82 4.65 10.65
N ILE A 83 4.12 5.20 9.48
CA ILE A 83 4.33 6.63 9.30
C ILE A 83 3.34 7.29 8.34
N ALA A 84 2.80 6.52 7.39
CA ALA A 84 1.94 7.03 6.33
C ALA A 84 1.02 5.96 5.77
N THR A 85 0.22 6.37 4.79
CA THR A 85 -0.69 5.52 4.04
C THR A 85 -0.42 5.68 2.54
N ILE A 86 -0.51 4.58 1.78
CA ILE A 86 -0.45 4.63 0.31
C ILE A 86 -1.68 5.36 -0.23
N GLY A 87 -1.45 6.41 -1.01
CA GLY A 87 -2.51 7.16 -1.69
C GLY A 87 -2.99 6.46 -2.95
N PHE A 88 -2.09 6.21 -3.85
CA PHE A 88 -2.38 5.51 -5.09
C PHE A 88 -1.11 4.91 -5.71
N ASN A 89 -1.31 3.92 -6.55
CA ASN A 89 -0.21 3.34 -7.31
C ASN A 89 0.04 4.13 -8.59
N ALA A 90 1.31 4.21 -8.98
CA ALA A 90 1.74 4.96 -10.13
C ALA A 90 2.95 4.32 -10.81
N LYS A 91 3.22 4.80 -12.02
CA LYS A 91 4.42 4.50 -12.79
C LYS A 91 5.13 5.80 -13.12
N ASN A 92 6.44 5.88 -12.90
CA ASN A 92 7.21 7.05 -13.27
C ASN A 92 7.57 7.07 -14.77
N SER A 93 8.18 8.16 -15.25
CA SER A 93 8.55 8.33 -16.65
C SER A 93 9.56 7.30 -17.16
N SER A 94 10.35 6.69 -16.30
CA SER A 94 11.25 5.57 -16.66
C SER A 94 10.54 4.21 -16.66
N GLY A 95 9.23 4.17 -16.46
CA GLY A 95 8.44 2.94 -16.46
C GLY A 95 8.48 2.15 -15.14
N LYS A 96 9.13 2.66 -14.09
CA LYS A 96 9.24 1.98 -12.81
C LYS A 96 7.93 2.09 -12.01
N ASN A 97 7.46 0.97 -11.51
CA ASN A 97 6.29 0.91 -10.65
C ASN A 97 6.60 1.40 -9.23
N GLY A 98 5.61 2.00 -8.59
CA GLY A 98 5.71 2.49 -7.24
C GLY A 98 4.36 2.98 -6.72
N PHE A 99 4.38 3.69 -5.61
CA PHE A 99 3.19 4.32 -5.03
C PHE A 99 3.45 5.79 -4.70
N VAL A 100 2.37 6.53 -4.52
CA VAL A 100 2.39 7.92 -4.05
C VAL A 100 1.85 7.97 -2.63
N THR A 101 2.54 8.76 -1.78
CA THR A 101 2.14 9.08 -0.41
C THR A 101 2.47 10.54 -0.09
N ALA A 102 2.22 11.03 1.13
CA ALA A 102 2.58 12.38 1.55
C ALA A 102 4.11 12.56 1.68
N GLU A 103 4.64 13.69 1.24
CA GLU A 103 6.07 14.02 1.32
C GLU A 103 6.53 14.22 2.76
N HIS A 104 5.74 14.92 3.58
CA HIS A 104 6.10 15.17 4.99
C HIS A 104 6.28 13.89 5.82
N ALA A 105 5.70 12.77 5.40
CA ALA A 105 5.91 11.47 6.03
C ALA A 105 7.36 10.96 5.91
N LEU A 106 8.15 11.56 5.01
CA LEU A 106 9.54 11.16 4.74
C LEU A 106 10.58 12.04 5.43
N TRP A 107 10.19 13.15 6.08
CA TRP A 107 11.14 14.16 6.55
C TRP A 107 12.24 13.64 7.48
N TYR A 108 11.97 12.61 8.24
CA TYR A 108 12.90 12.06 9.24
C TYR A 108 13.32 10.62 8.96
N GLU A 109 12.91 10.07 7.82
CA GLU A 109 13.09 8.66 7.54
C GLU A 109 14.21 8.41 6.53
N LYS A 110 14.82 7.21 6.59
CA LYS A 110 15.88 6.82 5.65
C LYS A 110 15.41 5.79 4.63
N ASN A 111 14.65 4.81 5.09
CA ASN A 111 14.15 3.73 4.25
C ASN A 111 12.68 3.49 4.53
N LEU A 112 11.96 3.09 3.51
CA LEU A 112 10.53 2.85 3.52
C LEU A 112 10.21 1.42 3.11
N GLY A 113 9.19 0.86 3.73
CA GLY A 113 8.68 -0.46 3.40
C GLY A 113 7.16 -0.54 3.45
N ILE A 114 6.60 -1.54 2.77
CA ILE A 114 5.22 -1.97 2.91
C ILE A 114 5.20 -3.48 3.17
N TYR A 115 4.28 -3.94 4.03
CA TYR A 115 4.25 -5.33 4.49
C TYR A 115 5.61 -5.75 5.08
N GLU A 116 6.17 -6.84 4.60
CA GLU A 116 7.47 -7.39 4.97
C GLU A 116 8.58 -7.03 3.97
N TYR A 117 8.35 -6.06 3.08
CA TYR A 117 9.24 -5.71 1.99
C TYR A 117 9.81 -4.31 2.14
N ASP A 118 11.11 -4.20 1.89
CA ASP A 118 11.78 -2.92 1.64
C ASP A 118 11.33 -2.38 0.29
N CYS A 119 10.78 -1.19 0.27
CA CYS A 119 10.35 -0.54 -0.96
C CYS A 119 11.47 0.29 -1.57
N SER A 120 12.04 1.21 -0.79
CA SER A 120 13.06 2.14 -1.28
C SER A 120 13.74 2.88 -0.13
N SER A 121 14.98 3.32 -0.36
CA SER A 121 15.53 4.43 0.42
C SER A 121 14.82 5.73 0.05
N VAL A 122 14.68 6.65 1.01
CA VAL A 122 14.08 7.97 0.76
C VAL A 122 14.84 8.76 -0.30
N SER A 123 16.16 8.56 -0.40
CA SER A 123 16.99 9.20 -1.44
C SER A 123 16.61 8.82 -2.88
N ASN A 124 15.92 7.70 -3.07
CA ASN A 124 15.44 7.25 -4.39
C ASN A 124 14.00 7.70 -4.67
N CYS A 125 13.34 8.35 -3.73
CA CYS A 125 12.00 8.88 -3.91
C CYS A 125 12.03 10.19 -4.69
N THR A 126 11.02 10.40 -5.51
CA THR A 126 10.78 11.70 -6.14
C THR A 126 9.76 12.44 -5.31
N ALA A 127 10.12 13.56 -4.73
CA ALA A 127 9.28 14.33 -3.83
C ALA A 127 8.91 15.71 -4.40
N SER A 128 7.74 16.21 -4.04
CA SER A 128 7.28 17.57 -4.33
C SER A 128 6.69 18.19 -3.08
N LYS A 129 7.36 19.19 -2.54
CA LYS A 129 6.90 19.96 -1.39
C LYS A 129 5.66 20.80 -1.70
N SER A 130 5.57 21.37 -2.91
CA SER A 130 4.43 22.20 -3.33
C SER A 130 3.10 21.43 -3.45
N THR A 131 3.16 20.11 -3.48
CA THR A 131 2.00 19.22 -3.48
C THR A 131 1.99 18.26 -2.29
N ASP A 132 2.93 18.42 -1.34
CA ASP A 132 3.12 17.49 -0.22
C ASP A 132 2.96 16.03 -0.65
N SER A 133 3.71 15.63 -1.66
CA SER A 133 3.61 14.29 -2.22
C SER A 133 4.96 13.74 -2.62
N CYS A 134 5.10 12.42 -2.53
CA CYS A 134 6.27 11.73 -3.05
C CYS A 134 5.90 10.43 -3.75
N PHE A 135 6.66 10.11 -4.79
CA PHE A 135 6.64 8.82 -5.44
C PHE A 135 7.75 7.93 -4.86
N VAL A 136 7.35 6.78 -4.36
CA VAL A 136 8.23 5.76 -3.77
C VAL A 136 8.31 4.58 -4.75
N PRO A 137 9.45 4.37 -5.43
CA PRO A 137 9.61 3.25 -6.35
C PRO A 137 9.72 1.94 -5.58
N PHE A 138 9.24 0.83 -6.17
CA PHE A 138 9.45 -0.49 -5.62
C PHE A 138 10.85 -1.01 -5.94
N ASN A 139 11.52 -1.62 -4.96
CA ASN A 139 12.79 -2.30 -5.18
C ASN A 139 12.57 -3.75 -5.64
N SER A 140 12.03 -4.60 -4.76
CA SER A 140 11.80 -6.02 -5.01
C SER A 140 10.68 -6.56 -4.11
N GLY A 141 10.18 -7.74 -4.43
CA GLY A 141 9.15 -8.41 -3.61
C GLY A 141 7.72 -7.92 -3.86
N ILE A 142 7.55 -6.73 -4.44
CA ILE A 142 6.24 -6.19 -4.81
C ILE A 142 6.13 -6.28 -6.32
N THR A 143 5.34 -7.24 -6.79
CA THR A 143 5.29 -7.60 -8.21
C THR A 143 4.09 -7.01 -8.94
N GLY A 144 3.08 -6.50 -8.20
CA GLY A 144 1.85 -6.02 -8.80
C GLY A 144 1.40 -4.65 -8.32
N LEU A 145 0.77 -3.92 -9.23
CA LEU A 145 -0.02 -2.73 -8.93
C LEU A 145 -1.50 -3.10 -8.95
N THR A 146 -2.29 -2.50 -8.09
CA THR A 146 -3.74 -2.64 -8.11
C THR A 146 -4.45 -1.35 -7.77
N GLY A 147 -5.59 -1.11 -8.39
CA GLY A 147 -6.50 -0.04 -7.99
C GLY A 147 -7.40 -0.42 -6.80
N LEU A 148 -7.35 -1.66 -6.32
CA LEU A 148 -8.14 -2.11 -5.17
C LEU A 148 -7.66 -1.42 -3.90
N ILE A 149 -8.56 -0.71 -3.22
CA ILE A 149 -8.26 -0.01 -1.98
C ILE A 149 -8.28 -1.01 -0.83
N ASN A 150 -7.21 -1.00 -0.02
CA ASN A 150 -7.19 -1.77 1.22
C ASN A 150 -8.09 -1.10 2.28
N ASN A 151 -9.23 -1.70 2.53
CA ASN A 151 -10.16 -1.28 3.56
C ASN A 151 -10.23 -2.29 4.73
N SER A 152 -9.17 -3.07 4.94
CA SER A 152 -9.12 -4.06 6.01
C SER A 152 -9.41 -3.43 7.38
N GLY A 153 -10.40 -3.96 8.08
CA GLY A 153 -10.90 -3.44 9.35
C GLY A 153 -12.07 -2.46 9.24
N LEU A 154 -12.65 -2.27 8.05
CA LEU A 154 -13.97 -1.67 7.91
C LEU A 154 -15.05 -2.73 8.19
N TYR A 155 -16.07 -2.32 8.92
CA TYR A 155 -17.29 -3.12 9.05
C TYR A 155 -17.97 -3.21 7.68
N GLY A 156 -18.12 -4.41 7.17
CA GLY A 156 -18.72 -4.71 5.87
C GLY A 156 -17.71 -5.12 4.81
N ASN A 157 -18.10 -6.05 3.95
CA ASN A 157 -17.28 -6.60 2.86
C ASN A 157 -17.17 -5.68 1.63
N THR A 158 -17.36 -4.37 1.81
CA THR A 158 -17.33 -3.44 0.69
C THR A 158 -15.91 -3.22 0.22
N THR A 159 -15.60 -3.65 -0.98
CA THR A 159 -14.34 -3.39 -1.66
C THR A 159 -14.49 -2.18 -2.59
N TYR A 160 -13.42 -1.40 -2.71
CA TYR A 160 -13.38 -0.22 -3.57
C TYR A 160 -12.24 -0.37 -4.59
N LYS A 161 -12.47 0.13 -5.80
CA LYS A 161 -11.47 0.11 -6.87
C LYS A 161 -11.35 1.49 -7.50
N LEU A 162 -10.14 2.03 -7.52
CA LEU A 162 -9.81 3.24 -8.28
C LEU A 162 -9.79 2.89 -9.77
N THR A 163 -10.63 3.53 -10.55
CA THR A 163 -10.76 3.28 -12.00
C THR A 163 -10.34 4.47 -12.85
N ALA A 164 -10.30 5.66 -12.27
CA ALA A 164 -9.93 6.90 -12.92
C ALA A 164 -9.40 7.92 -11.90
N SER A 165 -8.88 9.04 -12.39
CA SER A 165 -8.53 10.22 -11.60
C SER A 165 -9.21 11.46 -12.15
N TYR A 166 -9.49 12.45 -11.28
CA TYR A 166 -10.06 13.72 -11.70
C TYR A 166 -9.07 14.58 -12.48
N ASN A 167 -9.61 15.32 -13.45
CA ASN A 167 -8.87 16.38 -14.15
C ASN A 167 -8.69 17.62 -13.25
N ALA A 168 -7.73 18.47 -13.58
CA ALA A 168 -7.46 19.71 -12.82
C ALA A 168 -8.66 20.67 -12.76
N SER A 169 -9.48 20.70 -13.82
CA SER A 169 -10.63 21.58 -13.98
C SER A 169 -11.94 21.03 -13.41
N ALA A 170 -11.90 19.84 -12.77
CA ALA A 170 -13.13 19.28 -12.21
C ALA A 170 -13.63 20.15 -11.07
N ASP A 171 -14.86 20.64 -11.19
CA ASP A 171 -15.54 21.30 -10.10
C ASP A 171 -16.00 20.22 -9.11
N LEU A 172 -15.40 20.25 -7.92
CA LEU A 172 -15.71 19.32 -6.85
C LEU A 172 -16.38 20.01 -5.65
N GLU A 173 -16.68 21.30 -5.73
CA GLU A 173 -17.34 22.01 -4.64
C GLU A 173 -18.72 21.39 -4.35
N GLY A 174 -19.02 21.19 -3.08
CA GLY A 174 -20.21 20.49 -2.64
C GLY A 174 -20.21 18.97 -2.81
N VAL A 175 -19.19 18.41 -3.47
CA VAL A 175 -19.10 16.95 -3.69
C VAL A 175 -18.65 16.24 -2.41
N THR A 176 -19.33 15.14 -2.08
CA THR A 176 -18.90 14.26 -1.01
C THR A 176 -17.77 13.36 -1.51
N LEU A 177 -16.63 13.42 -0.82
CA LEU A 177 -15.50 12.53 -1.03
C LEU A 177 -15.34 11.56 0.14
N THR A 178 -14.73 10.43 -0.15
CA THR A 178 -14.36 9.39 0.82
C THR A 178 -12.86 9.30 0.91
N GLY A 179 -12.34 9.42 2.13
CA GLY A 179 -10.93 9.20 2.42
C GLY A 179 -10.69 7.80 2.99
N PHE A 180 -9.55 7.22 2.63
CA PHE A 180 -9.11 5.90 3.08
C PHE A 180 -7.71 6.04 3.67
N GLY A 181 -7.64 5.93 4.99
CA GLY A 181 -6.40 6.00 5.74
C GLY A 181 -6.22 4.76 6.60
N LYS A 182 -4.98 4.38 6.86
CA LYS A 182 -4.75 3.13 7.59
C LYS A 182 -5.10 3.21 9.07
N THR A 183 -5.04 4.39 9.66
CA THR A 183 -5.41 4.64 11.07
C THR A 183 -6.92 4.79 11.23
N SER A 184 -7.52 5.77 10.56
CA SER A 184 -8.96 6.06 10.65
C SER A 184 -9.82 5.13 9.81
N LYS A 185 -9.23 4.34 8.91
CA LYS A 185 -9.87 3.45 7.95
C LYS A 185 -10.62 4.21 6.85
N LYS A 186 -11.83 4.62 7.12
CA LYS A 186 -12.68 5.36 6.20
C LYS A 186 -13.24 6.60 6.89
N TYR A 187 -13.18 7.72 6.22
CA TYR A 187 -13.85 8.95 6.61
C TYR A 187 -14.52 9.59 5.39
N THR A 188 -15.47 10.45 5.60
CA THR A 188 -16.16 11.17 4.52
C THR A 188 -16.21 12.66 4.82
N GLY A 189 -16.31 13.45 3.80
CA GLY A 189 -16.50 14.88 3.95
C GLY A 189 -16.98 15.52 2.66
N VAL A 190 -17.46 16.74 2.78
CA VAL A 190 -17.92 17.56 1.66
C VAL A 190 -16.84 18.57 1.33
N VAL A 191 -16.50 18.70 0.06
CA VAL A 191 -15.55 19.71 -0.42
C VAL A 191 -16.18 21.09 -0.26
N LEU A 192 -15.54 21.94 0.52
CA LEU A 192 -15.97 23.32 0.74
C LEU A 192 -15.34 24.27 -0.27
N ARG A 193 -14.07 24.03 -0.62
CA ARG A 193 -13.31 24.88 -1.55
C ARG A 193 -12.42 24.02 -2.42
N THR A 194 -12.33 24.36 -3.68
CA THR A 194 -11.60 23.58 -4.69
C THR A 194 -10.20 24.12 -4.97
N SER A 195 -9.85 25.28 -4.41
CA SER A 195 -8.51 25.88 -4.57
C SER A 195 -8.14 26.63 -3.31
N VAL A 196 -7.41 25.96 -2.42
CA VAL A 196 -6.87 26.57 -1.20
C VAL A 196 -5.36 26.42 -1.17
N SER A 197 -4.72 27.32 -0.43
CA SER A 197 -3.29 27.25 -0.14
C SER A 197 -3.07 27.14 1.36
N TYR A 198 -2.12 26.32 1.77
CA TYR A 198 -1.77 26.13 3.18
C TYR A 198 -0.30 25.73 3.31
N SER A 199 0.27 25.85 4.51
CA SER A 199 1.58 25.33 4.85
C SER A 199 1.48 24.33 6.00
N LEU A 200 2.43 23.39 6.06
CA LEU A 200 2.48 22.38 7.10
C LEU A 200 3.21 22.93 8.33
N THR A 201 2.64 22.68 9.50
CA THR A 201 3.33 22.97 10.78
C THR A 201 4.53 22.03 10.92
N GLY A 202 5.70 22.60 11.25
CA GLY A 202 6.96 21.86 11.35
C GLY A 202 7.70 21.65 10.03
N GLY A 203 7.11 22.08 8.91
CA GLY A 203 7.77 22.14 7.62
C GLY A 203 8.68 23.37 7.45
N ASP A 204 9.26 23.48 6.28
CA ASP A 204 10.14 24.60 5.90
C ASP A 204 9.37 25.87 5.44
N GLY A 205 8.07 25.92 5.66
CA GLY A 205 7.21 27.02 5.23
C GLY A 205 6.76 26.95 3.78
N THR A 206 7.10 25.89 3.04
CA THR A 206 6.64 25.72 1.64
C THR A 206 5.14 25.75 1.57
N LEU A 207 4.61 26.58 0.68
CA LEU A 207 3.19 26.73 0.44
C LEU A 207 2.71 25.63 -0.50
N ILE A 208 1.77 24.84 -0.04
CA ILE A 208 1.03 23.88 -0.86
C ILE A 208 -0.15 24.64 -1.46
N THR A 209 -0.26 24.64 -2.77
CA THR A 209 -1.23 25.44 -3.50
C THR A 209 -2.24 24.61 -4.26
N ASP A 210 -3.40 25.20 -4.55
CA ASP A 210 -4.46 24.57 -5.37
C ASP A 210 -4.90 23.20 -4.84
N ALA A 211 -5.05 23.07 -3.52
CA ALA A 211 -5.60 21.88 -2.87
C ALA A 211 -7.11 21.99 -2.67
N LEU A 212 -7.77 20.85 -2.48
CA LEU A 212 -9.14 20.79 -2.00
C LEU A 212 -9.16 20.97 -0.48
N GLU A 213 -10.15 21.68 0.02
CA GLU A 213 -10.49 21.74 1.44
C GLU A 213 -11.81 21.02 1.67
N MET A 214 -11.81 20.04 2.54
CA MET A 214 -12.95 19.18 2.79
C MET A 214 -13.34 19.24 4.26
N LYS A 215 -14.61 19.54 4.55
CA LYS A 215 -15.18 19.43 5.89
C LYS A 215 -15.53 17.98 6.17
N THR A 216 -14.89 17.37 7.14
CA THR A 216 -15.17 15.97 7.49
C THR A 216 -16.50 15.85 8.24
N ALA A 217 -17.32 14.89 7.82
CA ALA A 217 -18.65 14.66 8.38
C ALA A 217 -18.71 13.38 9.24
N TYR A 218 -17.94 12.38 8.88
CA TYR A 218 -17.90 11.10 9.59
C TYR A 218 -16.45 10.70 9.80
N LYS A 219 -16.09 10.52 11.05
CA LYS A 219 -14.72 10.32 11.55
C LYS A 219 -13.76 11.44 11.15
N LYS A 220 -12.76 11.60 11.96
CA LYS A 220 -11.64 12.52 11.77
C LYS A 220 -10.43 11.73 11.27
N PRO A 221 -9.73 12.16 10.24
CA PRO A 221 -8.42 11.63 9.92
C PRO A 221 -7.46 11.79 11.09
N ALA A 222 -6.56 10.83 11.27
CA ALA A 222 -5.62 10.77 12.38
C ALA A 222 -4.19 10.62 11.88
N GLY A 223 -3.22 10.77 12.80
CA GLY A 223 -1.80 10.56 12.49
C GLY A 223 -1.57 9.20 11.83
N GLY A 224 -0.77 9.18 10.75
CA GLY A 224 -0.53 8.01 9.92
C GLY A 224 -1.51 7.82 8.74
N ASP A 225 -2.60 8.61 8.68
CA ASP A 225 -3.45 8.65 7.49
C ASP A 225 -2.89 9.53 6.37
N SER A 226 -1.85 10.30 6.67
CA SER A 226 -1.12 11.13 5.69
C SER A 226 -0.76 10.31 4.45
N GLY A 227 -1.00 10.88 3.28
CA GLY A 227 -0.84 10.21 2.00
C GLY A 227 -2.02 9.34 1.60
N GLY A 228 -2.97 9.06 2.48
CA GLY A 228 -4.11 8.18 2.21
C GLY A 228 -4.99 8.66 1.06
N THR A 229 -5.62 7.72 0.38
CA THR A 229 -6.48 7.96 -0.79
C THR A 229 -7.67 8.85 -0.45
N VAL A 230 -7.96 9.84 -1.27
CA VAL A 230 -9.23 10.57 -1.24
C VAL A 230 -9.91 10.47 -2.60
N ALA A 231 -11.12 9.94 -2.64
CA ALA A 231 -11.82 9.61 -3.87
C ALA A 231 -13.33 9.85 -3.78
N LYS A 232 -13.98 10.07 -4.91
CA LYS A 232 -15.44 10.02 -5.04
C LYS A 232 -15.87 8.60 -5.39
N ILE A 233 -16.79 8.02 -4.62
CA ILE A 233 -17.44 6.77 -5.01
C ILE A 233 -18.35 7.08 -6.21
N LYS A 234 -18.09 6.40 -7.33
CA LYS A 234 -18.80 6.60 -8.60
C LYS A 234 -19.99 5.67 -8.69
N ASP A 235 -19.78 4.40 -8.41
CA ASP A 235 -20.82 3.39 -8.48
C ASP A 235 -20.74 2.48 -7.25
N ALA A 236 -21.77 2.56 -6.42
CA ALA A 236 -21.92 1.75 -5.22
C ALA A 236 -22.71 0.45 -5.46
N SER A 237 -23.29 0.28 -6.65
CA SER A 237 -24.10 -0.90 -7.00
C SER A 237 -23.27 -2.10 -7.44
N VAL A 238 -22.00 -1.88 -7.82
CA VAL A 238 -21.09 -2.92 -8.28
C VAL A 238 -20.11 -3.36 -7.19
N THR A 239 -19.57 -4.57 -7.32
CA THR A 239 -18.53 -5.09 -6.41
C THR A 239 -17.29 -5.50 -7.24
N PRO A 240 -16.11 -4.89 -6.98
CA PRO A 240 -15.84 -3.76 -6.08
C PRO A 240 -16.52 -2.47 -6.51
N GLN A 241 -16.92 -1.61 -5.55
CA GLN A 241 -17.44 -0.29 -5.86
C GLN A 241 -16.40 0.55 -6.58
N THR A 242 -16.77 1.22 -7.66
CA THR A 242 -15.81 2.04 -8.41
C THR A 242 -15.66 3.42 -7.79
N ALA A 243 -14.43 3.94 -7.85
CA ALA A 243 -14.09 5.24 -7.31
C ALA A 243 -13.18 6.03 -8.25
N ILE A 244 -13.32 7.36 -8.23
CA ILE A 244 -12.48 8.29 -8.98
C ILE A 244 -11.57 9.02 -7.99
N LEU A 245 -10.26 8.90 -8.18
CA LEU A 245 -9.24 9.50 -7.33
C LEU A 245 -9.29 11.03 -7.44
N ALA A 246 -9.45 11.72 -6.31
CA ALA A 246 -9.40 13.18 -6.23
C ALA A 246 -8.02 13.69 -5.79
N GLY A 247 -7.37 12.98 -4.87
CA GLY A 247 -6.07 13.35 -4.35
C GLY A 247 -5.64 12.45 -3.19
N ILE A 248 -4.72 12.94 -2.38
CA ILE A 248 -4.25 12.27 -1.15
C ILE A 248 -4.48 13.18 0.06
N LEU A 249 -4.65 12.59 1.23
CA LEU A 249 -4.70 13.36 2.48
C LEU A 249 -3.30 13.92 2.80
N SER A 250 -3.21 15.24 2.95
CA SER A 250 -1.98 15.89 3.39
C SER A 250 -2.06 16.29 4.87
N ALA A 251 -3.03 17.11 5.22
CA ALA A 251 -3.13 17.68 6.54
C ALA A 251 -4.58 17.75 7.04
N THR A 252 -4.72 18.00 8.34
CA THR A 252 -6.00 18.32 8.95
C THR A 252 -5.85 19.51 9.88
N SER A 253 -6.91 20.29 10.03
CA SER A 253 -7.03 21.29 11.09
C SER A 253 -8.37 21.18 11.77
N ASP A 254 -8.39 21.32 13.10
CA ASP A 254 -9.62 21.45 13.85
C ASP A 254 -10.08 22.91 13.81
N TYR A 255 -11.33 23.08 13.49
CA TYR A 255 -11.96 24.41 13.38
C TYR A 255 -13.10 24.52 14.38
N THR A 256 -13.06 25.59 15.18
CA THR A 256 -14.10 25.95 16.12
C THR A 256 -14.86 27.15 15.61
N SER A 257 -16.15 27.01 15.44
CA SER A 257 -17.03 28.11 15.02
C SER A 257 -18.26 28.20 15.92
N THR A 258 -18.99 29.30 15.79
CA THR A 258 -20.29 29.48 16.49
C THR A 258 -21.32 28.43 16.10
N SER A 259 -21.17 27.80 14.93
CA SER A 259 -22.03 26.73 14.42
C SER A 259 -21.57 25.32 14.82
N GLY A 260 -20.49 25.18 15.58
CA GLY A 260 -19.96 23.91 16.08
C GLY A 260 -18.51 23.64 15.63
N ASN A 261 -17.96 22.58 16.19
CA ASN A 261 -16.60 22.14 15.91
C ASN A 261 -16.60 21.16 14.73
N TYR A 262 -15.66 21.31 13.82
CA TYR A 262 -15.43 20.35 12.76
C TYR A 262 -13.95 20.27 12.37
N THR A 263 -13.58 19.22 11.67
CA THR A 263 -12.22 19.07 11.15
C THR A 263 -12.22 19.33 9.65
N LEU A 264 -11.28 20.15 9.22
CA LEU A 264 -10.95 20.35 7.81
C LEU A 264 -9.84 19.36 7.42
N ALA A 265 -9.98 18.75 6.27
CA ALA A 265 -8.94 17.94 5.64
C ALA A 265 -8.48 18.65 4.35
N TYR A 266 -7.16 18.72 4.17
CA TYR A 266 -6.51 19.33 3.00
C TYR A 266 -6.00 18.24 2.08
N VAL A 267 -6.38 18.32 0.81
CA VAL A 267 -6.20 17.26 -0.18
C VAL A 267 -5.57 17.83 -1.44
N PRO A 268 -4.24 17.76 -1.59
CA PRO A 268 -3.60 18.06 -2.87
C PRO A 268 -4.23 17.25 -4.00
N LYS A 269 -4.57 17.95 -5.09
CA LYS A 269 -5.27 17.35 -6.23
C LYS A 269 -4.36 16.35 -6.97
N VAL A 270 -4.93 15.22 -7.35
CA VAL A 270 -4.19 14.16 -8.07
C VAL A 270 -3.49 14.68 -9.33
N LYS A 271 -4.10 15.59 -10.06
CA LYS A 271 -3.50 16.17 -11.29
C LYS A 271 -2.23 16.95 -10.98
N ASN A 272 -2.23 17.76 -9.92
CA ASN A 272 -1.06 18.52 -9.50
C ASN A 272 0.06 17.58 -9.04
N ILE A 273 -0.29 16.54 -8.27
CA ILE A 273 0.62 15.50 -7.80
C ILE A 273 1.27 14.78 -8.99
N THR A 274 0.48 14.25 -9.92
CA THR A 274 1.00 13.48 -11.06
C THR A 274 1.89 14.33 -11.97
N THR A 275 1.57 15.61 -12.12
CA THR A 275 2.38 16.56 -12.89
C THR A 275 3.70 16.86 -12.16
N ALA A 276 3.65 17.19 -10.88
CA ALA A 276 4.83 17.55 -10.09
C ALA A 276 5.83 16.38 -9.92
N LEU A 277 5.32 15.16 -9.79
CA LEU A 277 6.13 13.95 -9.64
C LEU A 277 6.50 13.29 -10.99
N ASN A 278 5.97 13.77 -12.10
CA ASN A 278 6.11 13.17 -13.43
C ASN A 278 5.75 11.67 -13.42
N VAL A 279 4.58 11.35 -12.89
CA VAL A 279 4.08 9.97 -12.79
C VAL A 279 2.72 9.81 -13.49
N THR A 280 2.45 8.59 -13.92
CA THR A 280 1.15 8.19 -14.44
C THR A 280 0.41 7.38 -13.39
N PHE A 281 -0.81 7.80 -13.07
CA PHE A 281 -1.71 7.08 -12.17
C PHE A 281 -2.04 5.69 -12.72
N TYR A 282 -2.04 4.69 -11.84
CA TYR A 282 -2.48 3.35 -12.17
C TYR A 282 -3.90 3.12 -11.63
N GLY A 283 -4.87 3.20 -12.52
CA GLY A 283 -6.29 3.03 -12.23
C GLY A 283 -6.80 1.60 -12.38
N GLY A 284 -5.93 0.59 -12.43
CA GLY A 284 -6.31 -0.81 -12.55
C GLY A 284 -7.26 -1.06 -13.73
N SER A 285 -6.74 -1.42 -14.89
CA SER A 285 -7.54 -2.12 -15.91
C SER A 285 -8.11 -3.41 -15.31
N ASN A 286 -9.32 -3.76 -15.72
CA ASN A 286 -9.97 -5.03 -15.37
C ASN A 286 -9.12 -6.23 -15.76
#